data_d118548672ab86c9a4444cf366f5aef9
#
_entry.id   d118548672ab86c9a4444cf366f5aef9
#
_cell.length_a   1.000
_cell.length_b   1.000
_cell.length_c   1.000
_cell.angle_alpha   90.00
_cell.angle_beta   90.00
_cell.angle_gamma   90.00
#
_symmetry.space_group_name_H-M   'P 1'
#
loop_
_entity.id
_entity.type
_entity.pdbx_description
1 polymer ?
#
loop_
_entity_poly.entity_id
_entity_poly.type
_entity_poly.pdbx_seq_one_letter_code
_entity_poly.pdbx_strand_id
1 'polypeptide(L)'
;MKHTLTWAMRTTLFGVCLFVVVATLSGPKSTLGSLALTPSDKLTHFLAFYLIALLAAASLPSRRLWLTAACVVILGLALEFLQGFVGREPALKDALFNLAGITMALVPFAAARLTLARTGSIQHRADHGPSE
;
A
#
# COMPACT_ATOMS: atom_id res chain seq x y z
N MET A 1 -17.70 -2.14 17.99
CA MET A 1 -17.36 -1.14 16.95
C MET A 1 -15.95 -1.29 16.36
N LYS A 2 -14.85 -1.43 17.13
CA LYS A 2 -13.49 -1.54 16.56
C LYS A 2 -13.30 -2.79 15.68
N HIS A 3 -13.85 -3.94 16.04
CA HIS A 3 -13.73 -5.17 15.24
C HIS A 3 -14.47 -5.09 13.90
N THR A 4 -15.68 -4.54 13.89
CA THR A 4 -16.47 -4.39 12.65
C THR A 4 -15.78 -3.47 11.65
N LEU A 5 -15.21 -2.35 12.12
CA LEU A 5 -14.45 -1.44 11.28
C LEU A 5 -13.21 -2.13 10.67
N THR A 6 -12.47 -2.89 11.48
CA THR A 6 -11.29 -3.62 10.99
C THR A 6 -11.66 -4.67 9.95
N TRP A 7 -12.77 -5.38 10.13
CA TRP A 7 -13.25 -6.35 9.14
C TRP A 7 -13.70 -5.65 7.85
N ALA A 8 -14.43 -4.55 7.95
CA ALA A 8 -14.83 -3.76 6.80
C ALA A 8 -13.61 -3.28 5.98
N MET A 9 -12.57 -2.78 6.66
CA MET A 9 -11.34 -2.35 5.99
C MET A 9 -10.59 -3.51 5.31
N ARG A 10 -10.57 -4.69 5.91
CA ARG A 10 -9.95 -5.88 5.31
C ARG A 10 -10.71 -6.40 4.09
N THR A 11 -12.04 -6.41 4.15
CA THR A 11 -12.87 -6.81 3.00
C THR A 11 -12.73 -5.79 1.86
N THR A 12 -12.69 -4.49 2.17
CA THR A 12 -12.42 -3.44 1.18
C THR A 12 -11.03 -3.62 0.57
N LEU A 13 -10.00 -3.84 1.37
CA LEU A 13 -8.64 -4.11 0.90
C LEU A 13 -8.61 -5.30 -0.07
N PHE A 14 -9.24 -6.40 0.30
CA PHE A 14 -9.33 -7.59 -0.56
C PHE A 14 -10.03 -7.27 -1.87
N GLY A 15 -11.16 -6.57 -1.84
CA GLY A 15 -11.90 -6.17 -3.04
C GLY A 15 -11.09 -5.26 -3.95
N VAL A 16 -10.37 -4.27 -3.39
CA VAL A 16 -9.50 -3.37 -4.15
C VAL A 16 -8.32 -4.13 -4.76
N CYS A 17 -7.66 -5.01 -4.00
CA CYS A 17 -6.59 -5.85 -4.54
C CYS A 17 -7.07 -6.73 -5.69
N LEU A 18 -8.21 -7.40 -5.52
CA LEU A 18 -8.80 -8.25 -6.55
C LEU A 18 -9.15 -7.43 -7.80
N PHE A 19 -9.77 -6.26 -7.63
CA PHE A 19 -10.11 -5.37 -8.74
C PHE A 19 -8.85 -4.92 -9.50
N VAL A 20 -7.82 -4.49 -8.79
CA VAL A 20 -6.54 -4.04 -9.39
C VAL A 20 -5.88 -5.19 -10.16
N VAL A 21 -5.83 -6.40 -9.57
CA VAL A 21 -5.28 -7.59 -10.24
C VAL A 21 -6.06 -7.90 -11.53
N VAL A 22 -7.39 -7.97 -11.46
CA VAL A 22 -8.23 -8.27 -12.61
C VAL A 22 -8.11 -7.19 -13.69
N ALA A 23 -8.18 -5.92 -13.32
CA ALA A 23 -8.06 -4.80 -14.27
C ALA A 23 -6.67 -4.76 -14.93
N THR A 24 -5.61 -5.02 -14.16
CA THR A 24 -4.22 -5.03 -14.64
C THR A 24 -3.95 -6.18 -15.59
N LEU A 25 -4.48 -7.38 -15.31
CA LEU A 25 -4.30 -8.57 -16.13
C LEU A 25 -5.34 -8.68 -17.25
N SER A 26 -6.38 -7.85 -17.27
CA SER A 26 -7.29 -7.76 -18.40
C SER A 26 -6.57 -7.18 -19.60
N GLY A 27 -6.61 -7.87 -20.73
CA GLY A 27 -5.95 -7.42 -21.95
C GLY A 27 -6.43 -6.03 -22.41
N PRO A 28 -5.63 -5.31 -23.20
CA PRO A 28 -5.92 -3.92 -23.61
C PRO A 28 -7.22 -3.76 -24.41
N LYS A 29 -7.73 -4.84 -24.96
CA LYS A 29 -9.01 -4.86 -25.72
C LYS A 29 -10.25 -5.07 -24.84
N SER A 30 -10.08 -5.35 -23.54
CA SER A 30 -11.20 -5.51 -22.61
C SER A 30 -11.67 -4.16 -22.08
N THR A 31 -12.96 -4.08 -21.68
CA THR A 31 -13.51 -2.85 -21.06
C THR A 31 -12.74 -2.46 -19.79
N LEU A 32 -12.38 -3.44 -18.96
CA LEU A 32 -11.58 -3.20 -17.75
C LEU A 32 -10.14 -2.79 -18.09
N GLY A 33 -9.56 -3.41 -19.12
CA GLY A 33 -8.22 -3.06 -19.60
C GLY A 33 -8.16 -1.66 -20.20
N SER A 34 -9.23 -1.21 -20.88
CA SER A 34 -9.30 0.15 -21.44
C SER A 34 -9.43 1.23 -20.36
N LEU A 35 -10.07 0.94 -19.22
CA LEU A 35 -10.10 1.84 -18.07
C LEU A 35 -8.70 2.02 -17.45
N ALA A 36 -7.85 1.00 -17.49
CA ALA A 36 -6.48 1.05 -17.00
C ALA A 36 -5.48 1.66 -18.01
N LEU A 37 -5.89 1.90 -19.26
CA LEU A 37 -5.05 2.43 -20.35
C LEU A 37 -5.34 3.91 -20.69
N THR A 38 -5.98 4.66 -19.80
CA THR A 38 -6.20 6.10 -20.02
C THR A 38 -4.86 6.85 -20.08
N PRO A 39 -4.80 8.06 -20.68
CA PRO A 39 -3.56 8.88 -20.70
C PRO A 39 -2.95 9.17 -19.32
N SER A 40 -3.70 8.88 -18.27
CA SER A 40 -3.29 8.95 -16.87
C SER A 40 -2.88 7.59 -16.27
N ASP A 41 -2.41 6.63 -17.09
CA ASP A 41 -2.03 5.28 -16.62
C ASP A 41 -1.12 5.33 -15.38
N LYS A 42 -0.13 6.19 -15.40
CA LYS A 42 0.77 6.43 -14.25
C LYS A 42 0.03 6.91 -13.00
N LEU A 43 -0.96 7.79 -13.15
CA LEU A 43 -1.77 8.25 -12.03
C LEU A 43 -2.65 7.11 -11.50
N THR A 44 -3.14 6.25 -12.37
CA THR A 44 -3.92 5.07 -12.00
C THR A 44 -3.06 4.09 -11.18
N HIS A 45 -1.83 3.80 -11.61
CA HIS A 45 -0.87 2.99 -10.85
C HIS A 45 -0.58 3.61 -9.48
N PHE A 46 -0.25 4.90 -9.44
CA PHE A 46 -0.03 5.62 -8.19
C PHE A 46 -1.21 5.52 -7.23
N LEU A 47 -2.44 5.85 -7.70
CA LEU A 47 -3.63 5.86 -6.86
C LEU A 47 -4.04 4.46 -6.39
N ALA A 48 -3.93 3.45 -7.25
CA ALA A 48 -4.23 2.07 -6.91
C ALA A 48 -3.32 1.59 -5.77
N PHE A 49 -2.00 1.78 -5.91
CA PHE A 49 -1.04 1.35 -4.90
C PHE A 49 -1.03 2.24 -3.65
N TYR A 50 -1.35 3.52 -3.77
CA TYR A 50 -1.62 4.39 -2.64
C TYR A 50 -2.79 3.87 -1.79
N LEU A 51 -3.91 3.54 -2.44
CA LEU A 51 -5.11 3.04 -1.75
C LEU A 51 -4.87 1.66 -1.11
N ILE A 52 -4.24 0.73 -1.83
CA ILE A 52 -3.88 -0.58 -1.29
C ILE A 52 -2.99 -0.44 -0.06
N ALA A 53 -1.93 0.35 -0.14
CA ALA A 53 -0.99 0.55 0.96
C ALA A 53 -1.65 1.24 2.16
N LEU A 54 -2.51 2.25 1.92
CA LEU A 54 -3.27 2.95 2.95
C LEU A 54 -4.21 2.00 3.70
N LEU A 55 -5.02 1.22 2.98
CA LEU A 55 -5.94 0.24 3.56
C LEU A 55 -5.20 -0.86 4.31
N ALA A 56 -4.08 -1.34 3.76
CA ALA A 56 -3.26 -2.35 4.39
C ALA A 56 -2.64 -1.83 5.71
N ALA A 57 -2.07 -0.62 5.71
CA ALA A 57 -1.51 0.00 6.90
C ALA A 57 -2.57 0.27 7.99
N ALA A 58 -3.78 0.66 7.59
CA ALA A 58 -4.89 0.90 8.51
C ALA A 58 -5.51 -0.39 9.07
N SER A 59 -5.46 -1.50 8.31
CA SER A 59 -6.07 -2.78 8.67
C SER A 59 -5.16 -3.71 9.47
N LEU A 60 -3.84 -3.51 9.38
CA LEU A 60 -2.83 -4.39 9.97
C LEU A 60 -2.17 -3.74 11.19
N PRO A 61 -1.64 -4.54 12.12
CA PRO A 61 -0.93 -4.00 13.29
C PRO A 61 0.27 -3.15 12.85
N SER A 62 0.38 -1.95 13.40
CA SER A 62 1.45 -0.98 13.06
C SER A 62 2.87 -1.53 13.24
N ARG A 63 3.07 -2.51 14.15
CA ARG A 63 4.36 -3.19 14.35
C ARG A 63 4.86 -3.95 13.10
N ARG A 64 3.98 -4.25 12.14
CA ARG A 64 4.29 -4.96 10.90
C ARG A 64 4.32 -4.05 9.67
N LEU A 65 4.42 -2.73 9.86
CA LEU A 65 4.35 -1.76 8.76
C LEU A 65 5.38 -2.04 7.65
N TRP A 66 6.61 -2.43 8.02
CA TRP A 66 7.65 -2.80 7.05
C TRP A 66 7.28 -4.05 6.23
N LEU A 67 6.63 -5.04 6.86
CA LEU A 67 6.16 -6.24 6.17
C LEU A 67 5.00 -5.89 5.23
N THR A 68 4.10 -5.02 5.66
CA THR A 68 3.03 -4.47 4.81
C THR A 68 3.61 -3.80 3.58
N ALA A 69 4.61 -2.92 3.75
CA ALA A 69 5.30 -2.26 2.66
C ALA A 69 5.92 -3.28 1.69
N ALA A 70 6.65 -4.26 2.20
CA ALA A 70 7.28 -5.29 1.39
C ALA A 70 6.25 -6.10 0.58
N CYS A 71 5.15 -6.53 1.20
CA CYS A 71 4.10 -7.28 0.51
C CYS A 71 3.46 -6.46 -0.62
N VAL A 72 3.18 -5.18 -0.40
CA VAL A 72 2.56 -4.32 -1.43
C VAL A 72 3.54 -4.03 -2.55
N VAL A 73 4.83 -3.83 -2.26
CA VAL A 73 5.88 -3.68 -3.28
C VAL A 73 6.00 -4.95 -4.12
N ILE A 74 6.06 -6.12 -3.48
CA ILE A 74 6.13 -7.41 -4.19
C ILE A 74 4.91 -7.61 -5.08
N LEU A 75 3.71 -7.26 -4.59
CA LEU A 75 2.49 -7.30 -5.40
C LEU A 75 2.62 -6.41 -6.65
N GLY A 76 3.12 -5.17 -6.50
CA GLY A 76 3.33 -4.25 -7.62
C GLY A 76 4.29 -4.80 -8.66
N LEU A 77 5.43 -5.32 -8.22
CA LEU A 77 6.42 -5.92 -9.11
C LEU A 77 5.90 -7.18 -9.82
N ALA A 78 5.15 -8.01 -9.08
CA ALA A 78 4.54 -9.22 -9.64
C ALA A 78 3.50 -8.87 -10.73
N LEU A 79 2.67 -7.86 -10.50
CA LEU A 79 1.70 -7.40 -11.49
C LEU A 79 2.38 -6.84 -12.74
N GLU A 80 3.43 -6.05 -12.57
CA GLU A 80 4.22 -5.51 -13.68
C GLU A 80 4.84 -6.64 -14.52
N PHE A 81 5.40 -7.65 -13.86
CA PHE A 81 5.93 -8.83 -14.54
C PHE A 81 4.83 -9.60 -15.29
N LEU A 82 3.66 -9.81 -14.66
CA LEU A 82 2.54 -10.53 -15.26
C LEU A 82 1.91 -9.77 -16.44
N GLN A 83 2.00 -8.45 -16.47
CA GLN A 83 1.51 -7.64 -17.62
C GLN A 83 2.21 -8.00 -18.91
N GLY A 84 3.47 -8.39 -18.87
CA GLY A 84 4.22 -8.88 -20.03
C GLY A 84 3.59 -10.10 -20.69
N PHE A 85 2.88 -10.96 -19.94
CA PHE A 85 2.23 -12.14 -20.48
C PHE A 85 0.86 -11.87 -21.11
N VAL A 86 0.23 -10.73 -20.79
CA VAL A 86 -1.07 -10.34 -21.35
C VAL A 86 -0.98 -9.33 -22.48
N GLY A 87 0.23 -9.17 -23.06
CA GLY A 87 0.46 -8.31 -24.22
C GLY A 87 0.57 -6.81 -23.90
N ARG A 88 0.92 -6.49 -22.62
CA ARG A 88 1.31 -5.15 -22.21
C ARG A 88 2.84 -5.07 -22.11
N GLU A 89 3.41 -3.92 -22.44
CA GLU A 89 4.83 -3.69 -22.24
C GLU A 89 5.09 -3.33 -20.77
N PRO A 90 5.87 -4.15 -20.02
CA PRO A 90 6.25 -3.81 -18.68
C PRO A 90 7.05 -2.50 -18.67
N ALA A 91 6.60 -1.51 -17.92
CA ALA A 91 7.25 -0.21 -17.89
C ALA A 91 7.83 0.09 -16.50
N LEU A 92 9.17 0.21 -16.43
CA LEU A 92 9.84 0.60 -15.17
C LEU A 92 9.23 1.88 -14.56
N LYS A 93 8.69 2.76 -15.40
CA LYS A 93 8.00 3.96 -14.94
C LYS A 93 6.78 3.65 -14.11
N ASP A 94 5.99 2.62 -14.46
CA ASP A 94 4.78 2.24 -13.74
C ASP A 94 5.14 1.64 -12.39
N ALA A 95 6.20 0.84 -12.30
CA ALA A 95 6.75 0.38 -11.04
C ALA A 95 7.20 1.55 -10.12
N LEU A 96 7.75 2.62 -10.68
CA LEU A 96 8.11 3.81 -9.91
C LEU A 96 6.88 4.56 -9.38
N PHE A 97 5.81 4.66 -10.16
CA PHE A 97 4.55 5.25 -9.69
C PHE A 97 3.85 4.40 -8.63
N ASN A 98 3.90 3.07 -8.75
CA ASN A 98 3.47 2.16 -7.70
C ASN A 98 4.24 2.42 -6.39
N LEU A 99 5.57 2.48 -6.46
CA LEU A 99 6.43 2.74 -5.30
C LEU A 99 6.17 4.13 -4.68
N ALA A 100 5.95 5.15 -5.51
CA ALA A 100 5.61 6.49 -5.04
C ALA A 100 4.28 6.50 -4.27
N GLY A 101 3.24 5.82 -4.78
CA GLY A 101 1.96 5.65 -4.11
C GLY A 101 2.08 4.95 -2.77
N ILE A 102 2.81 3.83 -2.73
CA ILE A 102 3.08 3.07 -1.50
C ILE A 102 3.79 3.95 -0.46
N THR A 103 4.85 4.63 -0.87
CA THR A 103 5.65 5.48 0.02
C THR A 103 4.81 6.60 0.60
N MET A 104 4.05 7.31 -0.24
CA MET A 104 3.19 8.41 0.20
C MET A 104 2.10 7.95 1.17
N ALA A 105 1.54 6.76 0.98
CA ALA A 105 0.56 6.18 1.90
C ALA A 105 1.16 5.80 3.26
N LEU A 106 2.39 5.28 3.29
CA LEU A 106 3.00 4.71 4.50
C LEU A 106 3.75 5.74 5.35
N VAL A 107 4.21 6.85 4.78
CA VAL A 107 4.96 7.90 5.50
C VAL A 107 4.23 8.39 6.76
N PRO A 108 2.92 8.73 6.75
CA PRO A 108 2.22 9.18 7.95
C PRO A 108 2.22 8.14 9.08
N PHE A 109 2.05 6.86 8.74
CA PHE A 109 2.06 5.77 9.71
C PHE A 109 3.46 5.56 10.31
N ALA A 110 4.51 5.68 9.50
CA ALA A 110 5.88 5.60 9.96
C ALA A 110 6.23 6.77 10.89
N ALA A 111 5.86 7.99 10.52
CA ALA A 111 6.05 9.18 11.33
C ALA A 111 5.32 9.09 12.68
N ALA A 112 4.06 8.68 12.69
CA ALA A 112 3.29 8.48 13.91
C ALA A 112 3.94 7.44 14.85
N ARG A 113 4.50 6.36 14.31
CA ARG A 113 5.24 5.37 15.13
C ARG A 113 6.48 5.94 15.76
N LEU A 114 7.25 6.73 15.03
CA LEU A 114 8.48 7.33 15.53
C LEU A 114 8.19 8.33 16.64
N THR A 115 7.13 9.14 16.50
CA THR A 115 6.73 10.09 17.56
C THR A 115 6.28 9.37 18.82
N LEU A 116 5.43 8.35 18.72
CA LEU A 116 4.97 7.56 19.86
C LEU A 116 6.11 6.84 20.56
N ALA A 117 7.08 6.28 19.84
CA ALA A 117 8.25 5.63 20.42
C ALA A 117 9.13 6.62 21.19
N ARG A 118 9.31 7.84 20.67
CA ARG A 118 10.09 8.89 21.35
C ARG A 118 9.41 9.36 22.63
N THR A 119 8.10 9.59 22.59
CA THR A 119 7.34 10.02 23.77
C THR A 119 7.37 8.98 24.89
N GLY A 120 7.19 7.70 24.53
CA GLY A 120 7.26 6.60 25.51
C GLY A 120 8.65 6.44 26.16
N SER A 121 9.72 6.66 25.41
CA SER A 121 11.08 6.59 25.96
C SER A 121 11.42 7.75 26.91
N ILE A 122 10.88 8.95 26.65
CA ILE A 122 11.05 10.11 27.51
C ILE A 122 10.31 9.89 28.85
N GLN A 123 9.08 9.38 28.78
CA GLN A 123 8.26 9.12 29.97
C GLN A 123 8.89 8.05 30.87
N HIS A 124 9.36 6.95 30.29
CA HIS A 124 10.06 5.90 31.04
C HIS A 124 11.35 6.43 31.75
N ARG A 125 12.03 7.37 31.11
CA ARG A 125 13.25 7.99 31.69
C ARG A 125 12.92 8.96 32.82
N ALA A 126 11.76 9.63 32.76
CA ALA A 126 11.28 10.53 33.81
C ALA A 126 10.82 9.76 35.06
N ASP A 127 10.17 8.58 34.84
CA ASP A 127 9.64 7.75 35.94
C ASP A 127 10.73 6.95 36.67
N HIS A 128 11.91 6.78 36.05
CA HIS A 128 13.07 6.03 36.62
C HIS A 128 14.31 6.89 36.71
N GLY A 129 14.14 8.19 37.03
CA GLY A 129 15.23 9.08 37.34
C GLY A 129 16.07 8.56 38.51
N PRO A 130 17.37 8.98 38.65
CA PRO A 130 18.28 8.42 39.66
C PRO A 130 17.66 8.59 41.04
N SER A 131 17.38 7.46 41.68
CA SER A 131 17.15 7.40 43.12
C SER A 131 18.50 7.70 43.78
N GLU A 132 18.68 8.94 44.28
CA GLU A 132 19.78 9.29 45.19
C GLU A 132 19.64 8.55 46.52
#